data_55f40b29eba1676829f85ffc43754d07
#
_entry.id   55f40b29eba1676829f85ffc43754d07
#
_cell.length_a   1.000
_cell.length_b   1.000
_cell.length_c   1.000
_cell.angle_alpha   90.00
_cell.angle_beta   90.00
_cell.angle_gamma   90.00
#
_symmetry.space_group_name_H-M   'P 1'
#
loop_
_entity.id
_entity.type
_entity.pdbx_description
1 polymer ?
#
loop_
_entity_poly.entity_id
_entity_poly.type
_entity_poly.pdbx_seq_one_letter_code
_entity_poly.pdbx_strand_id
1 'polypeptide(L)'
;ATKAHESLVKLFVEKGEQQAVDVKTFGNDSQLKITTDYKINDESVAADQDVEQKLFDGLKQYLPSKTKLQDFKDPNKGEVGVVSSSKVSPTVSDDIKSGGTFAVLASLLGIFIYILFRFDKWQFSLGAVAALAHDAIIILGFFSFFKNIMPFNMEVNQDFIAAILTVLGYSINDTVIVFDRIREYLKEKKSLTLAGLFDDSISSTL
;
A
#
# COMPACT_ATOMS: atom_id res chain seq x y z
N ALA A 1 -19.46 8.93 -4.55
CA ALA A 1 -18.83 7.66 -4.96
C ALA A 1 -19.89 6.62 -5.36
N THR A 2 -20.83 6.23 -4.49
CA THR A 2 -21.80 5.12 -4.74
C THR A 2 -22.64 5.30 -5.99
N LYS A 3 -23.23 6.47 -6.21
CA LYS A 3 -24.04 6.74 -7.42
C LYS A 3 -23.21 6.75 -8.71
N ALA A 4 -21.97 7.23 -8.65
CA ALA A 4 -21.04 7.19 -9.80
C ALA A 4 -20.64 5.73 -10.11
N HIS A 5 -20.40 4.91 -9.10
CA HIS A 5 -20.14 3.49 -9.25
C HIS A 5 -21.27 2.77 -10.00
N GLU A 6 -22.53 2.93 -9.59
CA GLU A 6 -23.69 2.31 -10.25
C GLU A 6 -23.83 2.70 -11.73
N SER A 7 -23.49 3.94 -12.07
CA SER A 7 -23.53 4.43 -13.45
C SER A 7 -22.40 3.84 -14.30
N LEU A 8 -21.21 3.71 -13.74
CA LEU A 8 -20.03 3.24 -14.45
C LEU A 8 -20.04 1.71 -14.65
N VAL A 9 -20.48 0.94 -13.67
CA VAL A 9 -20.58 -0.54 -13.77
C VAL A 9 -21.40 -0.97 -14.96
N LYS A 10 -22.45 -0.23 -15.32
CA LYS A 10 -23.30 -0.52 -16.47
C LYS A 10 -22.63 -0.28 -17.83
N LEU A 11 -21.63 0.58 -17.88
CA LEU A 11 -20.95 0.98 -19.11
C LEU A 11 -19.67 0.19 -19.39
N PHE A 12 -19.00 -0.28 -18.34
CA PHE A 12 -17.77 -1.05 -18.46
C PHE A 12 -18.07 -2.53 -18.66
N VAL A 13 -18.49 -2.87 -19.88
CA VAL A 13 -18.77 -4.26 -20.31
C VAL A 13 -17.82 -4.61 -21.44
N GLU A 14 -17.10 -5.74 -21.33
CA GLU A 14 -16.23 -6.28 -22.37
C GLU A 14 -16.66 -7.72 -22.70
N LYS A 15 -16.85 -8.02 -23.99
CA LYS A 15 -17.29 -9.33 -24.48
C LYS A 15 -18.55 -9.90 -23.80
N GLY A 16 -19.44 -9.00 -23.31
CA GLY A 16 -20.67 -9.38 -22.62
C GLY A 16 -20.52 -9.61 -21.11
N GLU A 17 -19.32 -9.47 -20.57
CA GLU A 17 -19.04 -9.56 -19.13
C GLU A 17 -18.81 -8.17 -18.53
N GLN A 18 -19.38 -7.93 -17.34
CA GLN A 18 -19.11 -6.71 -16.58
C GLN A 18 -17.68 -6.74 -16.04
N GLN A 19 -16.95 -5.69 -16.30
CA GLN A 19 -15.62 -5.51 -15.78
C GLN A 19 -15.66 -4.91 -14.37
N ALA A 20 -14.66 -5.21 -13.55
CA ALA A 20 -14.54 -4.63 -12.22
C ALA A 20 -14.39 -3.10 -12.32
N VAL A 21 -15.19 -2.39 -11.53
CA VAL A 21 -15.08 -0.93 -11.37
C VAL A 21 -15.12 -0.63 -9.89
N ASP A 22 -14.10 0.04 -9.38
CA ASP A 22 -14.04 0.55 -8.01
C ASP A 22 -14.04 2.08 -8.03
N VAL A 23 -14.90 2.70 -7.24
CA VAL A 23 -15.05 4.17 -7.18
C VAL A 23 -14.97 4.61 -5.74
N LYS A 24 -13.90 5.30 -5.38
CA LYS A 24 -13.64 5.81 -4.02
C LYS A 24 -13.35 7.29 -4.03
N THR A 25 -13.58 7.95 -2.91
CA THR A 25 -13.10 9.31 -2.70
C THR A 25 -11.59 9.33 -2.56
N PHE A 26 -10.93 10.38 -3.10
CA PHE A 26 -9.48 10.52 -3.09
C PHE A 26 -9.09 11.92 -2.63
N GLY A 27 -8.39 11.99 -1.52
CA GLY A 27 -7.91 13.24 -0.94
C GLY A 27 -9.01 14.08 -0.30
N ASN A 28 -9.94 14.60 -1.08
CA ASN A 28 -11.08 15.40 -0.63
C ASN A 28 -12.40 14.89 -1.23
N ASP A 29 -13.53 15.42 -0.77
CA ASP A 29 -14.86 14.99 -1.20
C ASP A 29 -15.19 15.29 -2.67
N SER A 30 -14.40 16.15 -3.32
CA SER A 30 -14.58 16.54 -4.72
C SER A 30 -13.77 15.69 -5.71
N GLN A 31 -12.90 14.80 -5.24
CA GLN A 31 -12.08 13.94 -6.08
C GLN A 31 -12.50 12.48 -5.95
N LEU A 32 -12.57 11.79 -7.09
CA LEU A 32 -12.84 10.36 -7.16
C LEU A 32 -11.65 9.64 -7.79
N LYS A 33 -11.25 8.53 -7.18
CA LYS A 33 -10.39 7.54 -7.80
C LYS A 33 -11.28 6.45 -8.38
N ILE A 34 -11.15 6.23 -9.69
CA ILE A 34 -11.88 5.21 -10.43
C ILE A 34 -10.86 4.20 -10.94
N THR A 35 -11.01 2.95 -10.56
CA THR A 35 -10.15 1.86 -10.99
C THR A 35 -10.99 0.85 -11.76
N THR A 36 -10.52 0.40 -12.91
CA THR A 36 -11.23 -0.59 -13.74
C THR A 36 -10.26 -1.51 -14.46
N ASP A 37 -10.67 -2.76 -14.69
CA ASP A 37 -9.95 -3.74 -15.49
C ASP A 37 -10.33 -3.67 -16.97
N TYR A 38 -11.24 -2.77 -17.35
CA TYR A 38 -11.75 -2.66 -18.71
C TYR A 38 -10.63 -2.35 -19.70
N LYS A 39 -10.49 -3.20 -20.71
CA LYS A 39 -9.44 -3.14 -21.75
C LYS A 39 -8.00 -3.04 -21.18
N ILE A 40 -7.75 -3.64 -20.03
CA ILE A 40 -6.45 -3.57 -19.37
C ILE A 40 -5.33 -4.20 -20.23
N ASN A 41 -5.67 -5.21 -21.05
CA ASN A 41 -4.73 -5.90 -21.93
C ASN A 41 -4.59 -5.26 -23.31
N ASP A 42 -5.36 -4.22 -23.64
CA ASP A 42 -5.32 -3.54 -24.92
C ASP A 42 -4.52 -2.24 -24.77
N GLU A 43 -3.31 -2.20 -25.31
CA GLU A 43 -2.39 -1.06 -25.25
C GLU A 43 -2.63 -0.03 -26.36
N SER A 44 -3.70 -0.16 -27.15
CA SER A 44 -4.02 0.76 -28.22
C SER A 44 -4.54 2.10 -27.70
N VAL A 45 -4.21 3.18 -28.40
CA VAL A 45 -4.75 4.52 -28.12
C VAL A 45 -6.28 4.53 -28.21
N ALA A 46 -6.85 3.66 -29.05
CA ALA A 46 -8.30 3.51 -29.19
C ALA A 46 -8.96 2.94 -27.92
N ALA A 47 -8.27 2.04 -27.20
CA ALA A 47 -8.74 1.53 -25.92
C ALA A 47 -8.80 2.63 -24.86
N ASP A 48 -7.78 3.45 -24.77
CA ASP A 48 -7.72 4.56 -23.81
C ASP A 48 -8.79 5.61 -24.11
N GLN A 49 -9.01 5.92 -25.38
CA GLN A 49 -10.09 6.83 -25.80
C GLN A 49 -11.48 6.27 -25.47
N ASP A 50 -11.70 4.97 -25.61
CA ASP A 50 -12.97 4.32 -25.27
C ASP A 50 -13.22 4.35 -23.75
N VAL A 51 -12.19 4.11 -22.94
CA VAL A 51 -12.26 4.25 -21.47
C VAL A 51 -12.66 5.67 -21.08
N GLU A 52 -12.00 6.69 -21.64
CA GLU A 52 -12.30 8.10 -21.36
C GLU A 52 -13.72 8.48 -21.80
N GLN A 53 -14.16 8.00 -22.95
CA GLN A 53 -15.53 8.22 -23.43
C GLN A 53 -16.57 7.62 -22.48
N LYS A 54 -16.37 6.38 -22.04
CA LYS A 54 -17.27 5.69 -21.10
C LYS A 54 -17.26 6.35 -19.72
N LEU A 55 -16.10 6.83 -19.25
CA LEU A 55 -16.02 7.62 -18.02
C LEU A 55 -16.84 8.91 -18.13
N PHE A 56 -16.68 9.64 -19.23
CA PHE A 56 -17.44 10.85 -19.47
C PHE A 56 -18.96 10.58 -19.52
N ASP A 57 -19.37 9.55 -20.26
CA ASP A 57 -20.80 9.20 -20.41
C ASP A 57 -21.41 8.75 -19.07
N GLY A 58 -20.68 7.96 -18.28
CA GLY A 58 -21.12 7.49 -16.96
C GLY A 58 -21.19 8.60 -15.90
N LEU A 59 -20.34 9.61 -16.03
CA LEU A 59 -20.28 10.73 -15.09
C LEU A 59 -21.06 11.96 -15.56
N LYS A 60 -21.54 11.99 -16.80
CA LYS A 60 -22.20 13.15 -17.43
C LYS A 60 -23.30 13.78 -16.59
N GLN A 61 -24.07 12.96 -15.86
CA GLN A 61 -25.15 13.46 -15.00
C GLN A 61 -24.66 14.21 -13.76
N TYR A 62 -23.38 14.07 -13.41
CA TYR A 62 -22.74 14.72 -12.25
C TYR A 62 -21.85 15.89 -12.66
N LEU A 63 -21.62 16.05 -13.97
CA LEU A 63 -20.79 17.12 -14.53
C LEU A 63 -21.64 18.36 -14.82
N PRO A 64 -21.05 19.56 -14.81
CA PRO A 64 -21.71 20.76 -15.29
C PRO A 64 -22.23 20.60 -16.74
N SER A 65 -23.43 21.09 -17.04
CA SER A 65 -24.12 20.87 -18.32
C SER A 65 -23.36 21.40 -19.56
N LYS A 66 -22.32 22.21 -19.34
CA LYS A 66 -21.49 22.80 -20.41
C LYS A 66 -20.18 22.00 -20.64
N THR A 67 -19.86 21.00 -19.81
CA THR A 67 -18.62 20.25 -19.93
C THR A 67 -18.63 19.43 -21.22
N LYS A 68 -17.63 19.65 -22.08
CA LYS A 68 -17.40 18.86 -23.29
C LYS A 68 -16.38 17.76 -23.00
N LEU A 69 -16.40 16.68 -23.79
CA LEU A 69 -15.45 15.58 -23.67
C LEU A 69 -13.99 16.06 -23.74
N GLN A 70 -13.69 17.05 -24.59
CA GLN A 70 -12.32 17.58 -24.70
C GLN A 70 -11.88 18.33 -23.45
N ASP A 71 -12.77 19.05 -22.79
CA ASP A 71 -12.49 19.78 -21.55
C ASP A 71 -12.36 18.79 -20.39
N PHE A 72 -13.14 17.70 -20.42
CA PHE A 72 -13.06 16.63 -19.44
C PHE A 72 -11.72 15.85 -19.49
N LYS A 73 -11.13 15.70 -20.68
CA LYS A 73 -9.85 15.03 -20.91
C LYS A 73 -8.62 15.89 -20.54
N ASP A 74 -8.73 17.19 -20.57
CA ASP A 74 -7.62 18.12 -20.33
C ASP A 74 -7.79 18.80 -18.97
N PRO A 75 -6.99 18.40 -17.95
CA PRO A 75 -7.11 18.92 -16.58
C PRO A 75 -6.81 20.43 -16.50
N ASN A 76 -6.20 21.02 -17.54
CA ASN A 76 -5.84 22.44 -17.56
C ASN A 76 -6.93 23.33 -18.20
N LYS A 77 -7.94 22.74 -18.81
CA LYS A 77 -8.97 23.47 -19.56
C LYS A 77 -10.34 23.53 -18.90
N GLY A 78 -10.61 22.71 -17.89
CA GLY A 78 -11.90 22.63 -17.22
C GLY A 78 -11.82 22.71 -15.71
N GLU A 79 -12.90 23.15 -15.08
CA GLU A 79 -13.04 23.10 -13.62
C GLU A 79 -13.23 21.65 -13.12
N VAL A 80 -13.63 20.73 -14.01
CA VAL A 80 -13.93 19.32 -13.71
C VAL A 80 -13.45 18.43 -14.85
N GLY A 81 -12.62 17.45 -14.54
CA GLY A 81 -12.08 16.53 -15.55
C GLY A 81 -11.15 15.46 -14.95
N VAL A 82 -10.49 14.74 -15.84
CA VAL A 82 -9.50 13.71 -15.47
C VAL A 82 -8.20 14.39 -15.05
N VAL A 83 -7.91 14.38 -13.76
CA VAL A 83 -6.69 14.99 -13.20
C VAL A 83 -5.46 14.17 -13.51
N SER A 84 -5.58 12.83 -13.44
CA SER A 84 -4.48 11.90 -13.70
C SER A 84 -5.05 10.58 -14.17
N SER A 85 -4.39 9.95 -15.12
CA SER A 85 -4.70 8.59 -15.58
C SER A 85 -3.42 7.78 -15.63
N SER A 86 -3.46 6.54 -15.13
CA SER A 86 -2.36 5.59 -15.24
C SER A 86 -2.90 4.21 -15.56
N LYS A 87 -2.19 3.50 -16.44
CA LYS A 87 -2.49 2.12 -16.82
C LYS A 87 -1.31 1.24 -16.45
N VAL A 88 -1.58 0.16 -15.76
CA VAL A 88 -0.58 -0.84 -15.40
C VAL A 88 -0.99 -2.16 -16.01
N SER A 89 -0.19 -2.66 -16.96
CA SER A 89 -0.49 -3.96 -17.59
C SER A 89 -0.32 -5.10 -16.59
N PRO A 90 -1.04 -6.22 -16.75
CA PRO A 90 -0.90 -7.40 -15.91
C PRO A 90 0.53 -7.93 -15.82
N THR A 91 1.27 -7.93 -16.93
CA THR A 91 2.67 -8.36 -17.00
C THR A 91 3.55 -7.53 -16.06
N VAL A 92 3.43 -6.19 -16.12
CA VAL A 92 4.17 -5.27 -15.24
C VAL A 92 3.77 -5.48 -13.78
N SER A 93 2.48 -5.73 -13.52
CA SER A 93 2.00 -6.02 -12.17
C SER A 93 2.62 -7.31 -11.60
N ASP A 94 2.76 -8.35 -12.40
CA ASP A 94 3.34 -9.63 -11.99
C ASP A 94 4.85 -9.52 -11.78
N ASP A 95 5.55 -8.77 -12.60
CA ASP A 95 6.97 -8.46 -12.42
C ASP A 95 7.22 -7.66 -11.13
N ILE A 96 6.39 -6.67 -10.84
CA ILE A 96 6.46 -5.90 -9.58
C ILE A 96 6.19 -6.80 -8.37
N LYS A 97 5.20 -7.70 -8.42
CA LYS A 97 4.89 -8.63 -7.33
C LYS A 97 6.06 -9.58 -7.07
N SER A 98 6.60 -10.21 -8.10
CA SER A 98 7.70 -11.17 -7.97
C SER A 98 8.98 -10.49 -7.51
N GLY A 99 9.34 -9.36 -8.13
CA GLY A 99 10.49 -8.55 -7.76
C GLY A 99 10.38 -7.99 -6.34
N GLY A 100 9.20 -7.50 -5.95
CA GLY A 100 8.90 -7.02 -4.60
C GLY A 100 9.02 -8.12 -3.55
N THR A 101 8.49 -9.31 -3.83
CA THR A 101 8.61 -10.45 -2.92
C THR A 101 10.08 -10.84 -2.71
N PHE A 102 10.85 -10.93 -3.80
CA PHE A 102 12.29 -11.21 -3.70
C PHE A 102 13.03 -10.13 -2.91
N ALA A 103 12.74 -8.85 -3.15
CA ALA A 103 13.35 -7.74 -2.43
C ALA A 103 13.06 -7.78 -0.93
N VAL A 104 11.83 -8.11 -0.53
CA VAL A 104 11.46 -8.28 0.89
C VAL A 104 12.25 -9.41 1.54
N LEU A 105 12.29 -10.59 0.91
CA LEU A 105 13.04 -11.73 1.44
C LEU A 105 14.55 -11.45 1.54
N ALA A 106 15.12 -10.82 0.52
CA ALA A 106 16.54 -10.42 0.53
C ALA A 106 16.83 -9.38 1.63
N SER A 107 15.92 -8.43 1.86
CA SER A 107 16.04 -7.44 2.92
C SER A 107 15.97 -8.08 4.31
N LEU A 108 15.03 -9.00 4.56
CA LEU A 108 14.92 -9.73 5.82
C LEU A 108 16.18 -10.57 6.09
N LEU A 109 16.72 -11.21 5.06
CA LEU A 109 17.99 -11.95 5.17
C LEU A 109 19.16 -11.01 5.49
N GLY A 110 19.23 -9.86 4.82
CA GLY A 110 20.25 -8.85 5.09
C GLY A 110 20.20 -8.33 6.54
N ILE A 111 19.00 -8.04 7.05
CA ILE A 111 18.76 -7.62 8.43
C ILE A 111 19.17 -8.73 9.40
N PHE A 112 18.80 -9.98 9.11
CA PHE A 112 19.20 -11.14 9.92
C PHE A 112 20.72 -11.24 10.05
N ILE A 113 21.43 -11.18 8.92
CA ILE A 113 22.90 -11.25 8.88
C ILE A 113 23.52 -10.06 9.61
N TYR A 114 23.02 -8.85 9.38
CA TYR A 114 23.53 -7.65 10.07
C TYR A 114 23.40 -7.77 11.60
N ILE A 115 22.23 -8.19 12.11
CA ILE A 115 22.00 -8.34 13.55
C ILE A 115 22.84 -9.50 14.10
N LEU A 116 23.04 -10.59 13.33
CA LEU A 116 23.86 -11.70 13.72
C LEU A 116 25.31 -11.24 14.01
N PHE A 117 25.89 -10.44 13.14
CA PHE A 117 27.22 -9.87 13.36
C PHE A 117 27.25 -8.83 14.49
N ARG A 118 26.15 -8.08 14.67
CA ARG A 118 26.08 -7.02 15.69
C ARG A 118 25.93 -7.55 17.11
N PHE A 119 25.24 -8.70 17.31
CA PHE A 119 24.86 -9.23 18.63
C PHE A 119 25.52 -10.57 19.01
N ASP A 120 26.32 -11.15 18.18
CA ASP A 120 27.03 -12.43 18.40
C ASP A 120 26.16 -13.65 18.70
N LYS A 121 24.85 -13.50 18.74
CA LYS A 121 23.89 -14.58 19.06
C LYS A 121 22.73 -14.57 18.06
N TRP A 122 22.52 -15.68 17.39
CA TRP A 122 21.49 -15.86 16.38
C TRP A 122 20.05 -15.64 16.90
N GLN A 123 19.82 -15.82 18.22
CA GLN A 123 18.52 -15.59 18.84
C GLN A 123 18.05 -14.13 18.71
N PHE A 124 18.94 -13.16 18.81
CA PHE A 124 18.61 -11.75 18.59
C PHE A 124 18.22 -11.48 17.15
N SER A 125 18.96 -12.09 16.19
CA SER A 125 18.65 -11.95 14.76
C SER A 125 17.29 -12.55 14.42
N LEU A 126 16.99 -13.75 14.92
CA LEU A 126 15.71 -14.40 14.70
C LEU A 126 14.56 -13.61 15.34
N GLY A 127 14.75 -13.12 16.56
CA GLY A 127 13.76 -12.30 17.26
C GLY A 127 13.44 -10.99 16.50
N ALA A 128 14.46 -10.28 16.02
CA ALA A 128 14.30 -9.06 15.25
C ALA A 128 13.55 -9.29 13.92
N VAL A 129 13.92 -10.32 13.17
CA VAL A 129 13.25 -10.66 11.91
C VAL A 129 11.81 -11.10 12.15
N ALA A 130 11.56 -11.88 13.21
CA ALA A 130 10.21 -12.30 13.57
C ALA A 130 9.33 -11.10 13.96
N ALA A 131 9.85 -10.15 14.76
CA ALA A 131 9.15 -8.94 15.13
C ALA A 131 8.84 -8.08 13.89
N LEU A 132 9.81 -7.86 13.01
CA LEU A 132 9.63 -7.08 11.80
C LEU A 132 8.61 -7.71 10.85
N ALA A 133 8.66 -9.04 10.67
CA ALA A 133 7.68 -9.77 9.87
C ALA A 133 6.26 -9.69 10.48
N HIS A 134 6.16 -9.82 11.81
CA HIS A 134 4.90 -9.64 12.53
C HIS A 134 4.30 -8.25 12.28
N ASP A 135 5.08 -7.19 12.46
CA ASP A 135 4.61 -5.81 12.28
C ASP A 135 4.16 -5.56 10.83
N ALA A 136 4.92 -6.05 9.85
CA ALA A 136 4.54 -5.99 8.45
C ALA A 136 3.20 -6.71 8.18
N ILE A 137 3.01 -7.91 8.71
CA ILE A 137 1.78 -8.70 8.55
C ILE A 137 0.60 -7.98 9.20
N ILE A 138 0.76 -7.41 10.40
CA ILE A 138 -0.30 -6.67 11.08
C ILE A 138 -0.72 -5.45 10.28
N ILE A 139 0.22 -4.65 9.76
CA ILE A 139 -0.09 -3.45 8.98
C ILE A 139 -0.80 -3.83 7.67
N LEU A 140 -0.27 -4.80 6.93
CA LEU A 140 -0.88 -5.29 5.69
C LEU A 140 -2.27 -5.90 5.94
N GLY A 141 -2.40 -6.68 7.01
CA GLY A 141 -3.67 -7.27 7.43
C GLY A 141 -4.72 -6.22 7.77
N PHE A 142 -4.34 -5.17 8.49
CA PHE A 142 -5.22 -4.04 8.80
C PHE A 142 -5.70 -3.35 7.52
N PHE A 143 -4.81 -3.00 6.62
CA PHE A 143 -5.16 -2.37 5.34
C PHE A 143 -6.05 -3.29 4.49
N SER A 144 -5.73 -4.57 4.40
CA SER A 144 -6.52 -5.55 3.64
C SER A 144 -7.94 -5.72 4.22
N PHE A 145 -8.06 -5.78 5.54
CA PHE A 145 -9.35 -5.96 6.20
C PHE A 145 -10.26 -4.73 6.05
N PHE A 146 -9.69 -3.54 6.24
CA PHE A 146 -10.46 -2.29 6.22
C PHE A 146 -10.66 -1.70 4.81
N LYS A 147 -9.98 -2.21 3.79
CA LYS A 147 -10.06 -1.71 2.40
C LYS A 147 -11.48 -1.52 1.89
N ASN A 148 -12.40 -2.44 2.22
CA ASN A 148 -13.79 -2.42 1.74
C ASN A 148 -14.76 -1.74 2.71
N ILE A 149 -14.33 -1.44 3.93
CA ILE A 149 -15.16 -0.86 5.00
C ILE A 149 -15.00 0.66 5.04
N MET A 150 -13.79 1.14 4.80
CA MET A 150 -13.50 2.56 4.89
C MET A 150 -13.95 3.33 3.64
N PRO A 151 -14.50 4.54 3.81
CA PRO A 151 -14.96 5.37 2.68
C PRO A 151 -13.82 5.98 1.86
N PHE A 152 -12.61 5.98 2.39
CA PHE A 152 -11.41 6.50 1.72
C PHE A 152 -10.55 5.38 1.14
N ASN A 153 -9.65 5.74 0.24
CA ASN A 153 -8.80 4.78 -0.45
C ASN A 153 -7.73 4.20 0.49
N MET A 154 -7.77 2.88 0.69
CA MET A 154 -6.78 2.10 1.45
C MET A 154 -6.01 1.13 0.53
N GLU A 155 -5.65 1.57 -0.65
CA GLU A 155 -4.84 0.76 -1.57
C GLU A 155 -3.37 0.79 -1.18
N VAL A 156 -2.70 -0.33 -1.45
CA VAL A 156 -1.24 -0.43 -1.35
C VAL A 156 -0.63 0.28 -2.55
N ASN A 157 -0.41 1.57 -2.42
CA ASN A 157 0.20 2.44 -3.40
C ASN A 157 1.62 2.85 -2.97
N GLN A 158 2.27 3.72 -3.74
CA GLN A 158 3.62 4.19 -3.46
C GLN A 158 3.71 4.95 -2.12
N ASP A 159 2.69 5.74 -1.77
CA ASP A 159 2.65 6.48 -0.49
C ASP A 159 2.53 5.52 0.69
N PHE A 160 1.71 4.46 0.55
CA PHE A 160 1.62 3.40 1.54
C PHE A 160 2.96 2.68 1.73
N ILE A 161 3.67 2.37 0.62
CA ILE A 161 5.00 1.72 0.70
C ILE A 161 5.99 2.61 1.47
N ALA A 162 6.00 3.90 1.21
CA ALA A 162 6.85 4.85 1.94
C ALA A 162 6.50 4.90 3.44
N ALA A 163 5.20 4.93 3.76
CA ALA A 163 4.72 4.94 5.14
C ALA A 163 5.08 3.65 5.89
N ILE A 164 4.84 2.47 5.30
CA ILE A 164 5.16 1.19 5.95
C ILE A 164 6.66 1.03 6.17
N LEU A 165 7.50 1.43 5.21
CA LEU A 165 8.96 1.40 5.37
C LEU A 165 9.41 2.28 6.54
N THR A 166 8.78 3.44 6.73
CA THR A 166 9.06 4.31 7.85
C THR A 166 8.70 3.66 9.19
N VAL A 167 7.51 3.08 9.31
CA VAL A 167 7.06 2.38 10.53
C VAL A 167 7.96 1.19 10.83
N LEU A 168 8.29 0.37 9.83
CA LEU A 168 9.19 -0.78 10.01
C LEU A 168 10.62 -0.33 10.37
N GLY A 169 11.07 0.82 9.85
CA GLY A 169 12.35 1.41 10.21
C GLY A 169 12.41 1.82 11.69
N TYR A 170 11.35 2.41 12.23
CA TYR A 170 11.24 2.70 13.65
C TYR A 170 11.16 1.43 14.49
N SER A 171 10.34 0.46 14.09
CA SER A 171 10.18 -0.81 14.81
C SER A 171 11.52 -1.56 14.96
N ILE A 172 12.32 -1.65 13.88
CA ILE A 172 13.64 -2.29 13.96
C ILE A 172 14.61 -1.53 14.86
N ASN A 173 14.57 -0.19 14.83
CA ASN A 173 15.41 0.65 15.67
C ASN A 173 15.10 0.44 17.15
N ASP A 174 13.85 0.43 17.55
CA ASP A 174 13.42 0.20 18.93
C ASP A 174 13.78 -1.20 19.39
N THR A 175 13.58 -2.21 18.53
CA THR A 175 14.01 -3.60 18.80
C THR A 175 15.51 -3.69 19.07
N VAL A 176 16.33 -3.01 18.28
CA VAL A 176 17.81 -3.00 18.45
C VAL A 176 18.21 -2.32 19.75
N ILE A 177 17.56 -1.23 20.15
CA ILE A 177 17.82 -0.52 21.42
C ILE A 177 17.52 -1.44 22.61
N VAL A 178 16.37 -2.10 22.61
CA VAL A 178 16.00 -3.07 23.66
C VAL A 178 17.01 -4.22 23.70
N PHE A 179 17.40 -4.78 22.56
CA PHE A 179 18.38 -5.87 22.49
C PHE A 179 19.76 -5.46 22.98
N ASP A 180 20.19 -4.23 22.69
CA ASP A 180 21.46 -3.71 23.18
C ASP A 180 21.45 -3.59 24.72
N ARG A 181 20.34 -3.13 25.28
CA ARG A 181 20.15 -3.05 26.74
C ARG A 181 20.10 -4.44 27.39
N ILE A 182 19.41 -5.41 26.78
CA ILE A 182 19.41 -6.79 27.26
C ILE A 182 20.83 -7.36 27.26
N ARG A 183 21.58 -7.12 26.19
CA ARG A 183 22.98 -7.58 26.08
C ARG A 183 23.87 -6.96 27.16
N GLU A 184 23.72 -5.69 27.44
CA GLU A 184 24.43 -4.97 28.51
C GLU A 184 24.11 -5.59 29.87
N TYR A 185 22.83 -5.75 30.21
CA TYR A 185 22.40 -6.29 31.49
C TYR A 185 22.77 -7.76 31.67
N LEU A 186 22.81 -8.54 30.60
CA LEU A 186 23.33 -9.94 30.65
C LEU A 186 24.79 -10.00 31.07
N LYS A 187 25.58 -8.95 30.80
CA LYS A 187 27.00 -8.87 31.18
C LYS A 187 27.18 -8.33 32.61
N GLU A 188 26.39 -7.33 32.97
CA GLU A 188 26.56 -6.57 34.22
C GLU A 188 25.75 -7.15 35.39
N LYS A 189 24.49 -7.50 35.16
CA LYS A 189 23.53 -7.90 36.21
C LYS A 189 23.40 -9.44 36.32
N LYS A 190 24.50 -10.12 36.55
CA LYS A 190 24.55 -11.60 36.65
C LYS A 190 23.75 -12.23 37.81
N SER A 191 23.32 -11.41 38.78
CA SER A 191 22.54 -11.87 39.95
C SER A 191 21.04 -11.91 39.71
N LEU A 192 20.52 -11.30 38.62
CA LEU A 192 19.11 -11.29 38.31
C LEU A 192 18.66 -12.57 37.62
N THR A 193 17.39 -12.92 37.84
CA THR A 193 16.73 -13.92 36.99
C THR A 193 16.59 -13.42 35.58
N LEU A 194 16.55 -14.31 34.58
CA LEU A 194 16.34 -13.90 33.16
C LEU A 194 15.08 -13.03 32.98
N ALA A 195 13.98 -13.42 33.65
CA ALA A 195 12.73 -12.65 33.57
C ALA A 195 12.89 -11.22 34.12
N GLY A 196 13.53 -11.08 35.32
CA GLY A 196 13.79 -9.76 35.88
C GLY A 196 14.76 -8.90 35.03
N LEU A 197 15.72 -9.56 34.39
CA LEU A 197 16.65 -8.88 33.50
C LEU A 197 15.92 -8.32 32.24
N PHE A 198 15.03 -9.09 31.63
CA PHE A 198 14.23 -8.63 30.50
C PHE A 198 13.29 -7.49 30.91
N ASP A 199 12.62 -7.63 32.07
CA ASP A 199 11.71 -6.59 32.58
C ASP A 199 12.44 -5.27 32.83
N ASP A 200 13.59 -5.31 33.54
CA ASP A 200 14.44 -4.15 33.77
C ASP A 200 14.97 -3.55 32.46
N SER A 201 15.32 -4.38 31.48
CA SER A 201 15.85 -3.90 30.19
C SER A 201 14.78 -3.14 29.40
N ILE A 202 13.58 -3.69 29.33
CA ILE A 202 12.46 -3.05 28.64
C ILE A 202 12.06 -1.75 29.36
N SER A 203 11.89 -1.81 30.69
CA SER A 203 11.49 -0.65 31.49
C SER A 203 12.50 0.50 31.45
N SER A 204 13.78 0.21 31.22
CA SER A 204 14.83 1.22 31.12
C SER A 204 14.98 1.85 29.74
N THR A 205 14.32 1.32 28.72
CA THR A 205 14.37 1.80 27.33
C THR A 205 13.09 2.50 26.88
N LEU A 206 11.98 2.35 27.61
CA LEU A 206 10.71 3.05 27.43
C LEU A 206 10.71 4.41 28.15
#